data_04c3d6d98dd380e8cb44bf0e733fa4d7
#
_entry.id   04c3d6d98dd380e8cb44bf0e733fa4d7
#
_cell.length_a   1.000
_cell.length_b   1.000
_cell.length_c   1.000
_cell.angle_alpha   90.00
_cell.angle_beta   90.00
_cell.angle_gamma   90.00
#
_symmetry.space_group_name_H-M   'P 1'
#
loop_
_entity.id
_entity.type
_entity.pdbx_description
1 polymer ?
#
loop_
_entity_poly.entity_id
_entity_poly.type
_entity_poly.pdbx_seq_one_letter_code
_entity_poly.pdbx_strand_id
1 'polypeptide(L)'
;AIATCISDIPFDGPCAMTQVGMKDGEFVINPSQEVWDNGDLQLTVASTREKVIMIEAGANEIPEDKMIEAIYMAHDINQTINDFIMKLVNEVGKPKHEYTSCAVPEEMFAAMREIVTPDEMEVAVFSDDKQTREENIRKVTEKMEEAFADNEEWLPLVGEAVYQYQKKTVRKMILKDHKRPDGRAINQIRPLASEVDIIPRVHGSAMFTRGQTQICDVVDRKSV
;
A
#
# COMPACT_ATOMS: atom_id res chain seq x y z
N ALA A 1 2.08 -0.92 -19.91
CA ALA A 1 0.61 -0.73 -19.91
C ALA A 1 -0.02 -1.02 -21.28
N ILE A 2 0.39 -0.35 -22.40
CA ILE A 2 -0.25 -0.55 -23.72
C ILE A 2 -0.26 -2.03 -24.12
N ALA A 3 0.91 -2.69 -24.10
CA ALA A 3 1.04 -4.10 -24.49
C ALA A 3 0.12 -5.02 -23.67
N THR A 4 -0.01 -4.79 -22.38
CA THR A 4 -0.90 -5.54 -21.50
C THR A 4 -2.37 -5.26 -21.82
N CYS A 5 -2.71 -3.99 -22.07
CA CYS A 5 -4.08 -3.61 -22.41
C CYS A 5 -4.57 -4.23 -23.73
N ILE A 6 -3.74 -4.30 -24.77
CA ILE A 6 -4.10 -4.87 -26.08
C ILE A 6 -3.97 -6.39 -26.15
N SER A 7 -3.27 -7.04 -25.20
CA SER A 7 -3.12 -8.50 -25.14
C SER A 7 -4.39 -9.19 -24.63
N ASP A 8 -4.37 -10.50 -24.60
CA ASP A 8 -5.42 -11.34 -24.01
C ASP A 8 -5.31 -11.49 -22.49
N ILE A 9 -4.28 -10.90 -21.85
CA ILE A 9 -4.10 -10.95 -20.38
C ILE A 9 -5.19 -10.12 -19.70
N PRO A 10 -5.93 -10.66 -18.70
CA PRO A 10 -6.85 -9.91 -17.87
C PRO A 10 -6.11 -8.78 -17.11
N PHE A 11 -6.55 -7.54 -17.33
CA PHE A 11 -5.90 -6.36 -16.75
C PHE A 11 -6.91 -5.23 -16.59
N ASP A 12 -7.05 -4.74 -15.35
CA ASP A 12 -7.95 -3.62 -15.00
C ASP A 12 -7.28 -2.26 -15.28
N GLY A 13 -6.85 -2.08 -16.54
CA GLY A 13 -6.29 -0.83 -17.01
C GLY A 13 -7.31 -0.02 -17.81
N PRO A 14 -6.88 1.09 -18.39
CA PRO A 14 -5.51 1.53 -18.58
C PRO A 14 -4.87 2.20 -17.37
N CYS A 15 -3.54 2.22 -17.39
CA CYS A 15 -2.73 2.99 -16.46
C CYS A 15 -1.65 3.72 -17.25
N ALA A 16 -1.56 5.03 -17.07
CA ALA A 16 -0.55 5.88 -17.69
C ALA A 16 0.40 6.45 -16.61
N MET A 17 1.55 6.91 -17.05
CA MET A 17 2.57 7.53 -16.21
C MET A 17 3.12 8.79 -16.90
N THR A 18 3.25 9.86 -16.13
CA THR A 18 3.85 11.12 -16.57
C THR A 18 4.94 11.57 -15.59
N GLN A 19 6.03 12.07 -16.13
CA GLN A 19 7.07 12.73 -15.36
C GLN A 19 6.88 14.25 -15.41
N VAL A 20 7.09 14.90 -14.26
CA VAL A 20 7.05 16.37 -14.13
C VAL A 20 8.35 16.83 -13.50
N GLY A 21 9.07 17.70 -14.19
CA GLY A 21 10.20 18.46 -13.67
C GLY A 21 9.80 19.88 -13.32
N MET A 22 10.71 20.63 -12.72
CA MET A 22 10.57 22.08 -12.54
C MET A 22 11.86 22.77 -12.96
N LYS A 23 11.73 23.82 -13.77
CA LYS A 23 12.84 24.69 -14.18
C LYS A 23 12.41 26.15 -14.06
N ASP A 24 13.18 26.96 -13.38
CA ASP A 24 12.92 28.41 -13.19
C ASP A 24 11.51 28.67 -12.59
N GLY A 25 11.01 27.76 -11.73
CA GLY A 25 9.69 27.84 -11.11
C GLY A 25 8.52 27.38 -11.98
N GLU A 26 8.77 26.94 -13.20
CA GLU A 26 7.77 26.47 -14.16
C GLU A 26 7.78 24.94 -14.26
N PHE A 27 6.61 24.31 -14.34
CA PHE A 27 6.50 22.85 -14.54
C PHE A 27 6.84 22.45 -15.96
N VAL A 28 7.62 21.40 -16.11
CA VAL A 28 8.01 20.81 -17.39
C VAL A 28 7.54 19.36 -17.46
N ILE A 29 6.65 19.06 -18.41
CA ILE A 29 6.14 17.71 -18.61
C ILE A 29 7.12 16.89 -19.43
N ASN A 30 7.40 15.66 -18.98
CA ASN A 30 8.38 14.76 -19.60
C ASN A 30 9.71 15.49 -19.88
N PRO A 31 10.35 16.03 -18.82
CA PRO A 31 11.52 16.87 -18.96
C PRO A 31 12.69 16.15 -19.65
N SER A 32 13.57 16.93 -20.28
CA SER A 32 14.87 16.40 -20.72
C SER A 32 15.71 15.96 -19.52
N GLN A 33 16.73 15.11 -19.78
CA GLN A 33 17.65 14.67 -18.72
C GLN A 33 18.30 15.83 -17.98
N GLU A 34 18.67 16.90 -18.69
CA GLU A 34 19.24 18.11 -18.11
C GLU A 34 18.31 18.77 -17.09
N VAL A 35 17.01 18.92 -17.44
CA VAL A 35 16.00 19.50 -16.53
C VAL A 35 15.68 18.54 -15.39
N TRP A 36 15.69 17.24 -15.64
CA TRP A 36 15.46 16.21 -14.61
C TRP A 36 16.55 16.22 -13.55
N ASP A 37 17.82 16.28 -13.97
CA ASP A 37 18.97 16.19 -13.05
C ASP A 37 19.26 17.50 -12.31
N ASN A 38 18.98 18.65 -12.92
CA ASN A 38 19.34 19.96 -12.37
C ASN A 38 18.15 20.84 -11.95
N GLY A 39 16.93 20.36 -12.15
CA GLY A 39 15.72 21.06 -11.73
C GLY A 39 15.38 20.84 -10.24
N ASP A 40 14.43 21.62 -9.76
CA ASP A 40 13.99 21.56 -8.36
C ASP A 40 12.98 20.44 -8.07
N LEU A 41 12.44 19.78 -9.10
CA LEU A 41 11.44 18.74 -8.97
C LEU A 41 11.74 17.55 -9.91
N GLN A 42 11.69 16.37 -9.36
CA GLN A 42 11.66 15.09 -10.06
C GLN A 42 10.41 14.33 -9.59
N LEU A 43 9.31 14.49 -10.28
CA LEU A 43 8.03 13.87 -9.92
C LEU A 43 7.61 12.86 -10.98
N THR A 44 7.29 11.64 -10.56
CA THR A 44 6.66 10.61 -11.39
C THR A 44 5.29 10.27 -10.83
N VAL A 45 4.26 10.38 -11.65
CA VAL A 45 2.88 10.05 -11.26
C VAL A 45 2.31 9.00 -12.20
N ALA A 46 1.87 7.88 -11.64
CA ALA A 46 1.07 6.90 -12.38
C ALA A 46 -0.38 6.93 -11.91
N SER A 47 -1.30 6.89 -12.85
CA SER A 47 -2.73 6.93 -12.55
C SER A 47 -3.59 6.14 -13.54
N THR A 48 -4.67 5.58 -13.03
CA THR A 48 -5.81 5.06 -13.80
C THR A 48 -6.72 6.23 -14.20
N ARG A 49 -7.88 5.93 -14.77
CA ARG A 49 -8.89 6.98 -15.05
C ARG A 49 -9.42 7.66 -13.79
N GLU A 50 -9.51 6.94 -12.70
CA GLU A 50 -10.18 7.42 -11.47
C GLU A 50 -9.22 7.84 -10.36
N LYS A 51 -8.03 7.25 -10.33
CA LYS A 51 -7.14 7.33 -9.15
C LYS A 51 -5.68 7.47 -9.54
N VAL A 52 -4.99 8.33 -8.81
CA VAL A 52 -3.52 8.26 -8.72
C VAL A 52 -3.16 7.01 -7.92
N ILE A 53 -2.33 6.15 -8.50
CA ILE A 53 -1.94 4.86 -7.91
C ILE A 53 -0.48 4.81 -7.47
N MET A 54 0.36 5.69 -8.02
CA MET A 54 1.77 5.80 -7.64
C MET A 54 2.22 7.26 -7.73
N ILE A 55 2.97 7.69 -6.73
CA ILE A 55 3.71 8.95 -6.71
C ILE A 55 5.12 8.63 -6.23
N GLU A 56 6.12 9.09 -6.97
CA GLU A 56 7.52 9.08 -6.59
C GLU A 56 8.10 10.46 -6.82
N ALA A 57 8.67 11.07 -5.79
CA ALA A 57 9.15 12.43 -5.86
C ALA A 57 10.50 12.62 -5.18
N GLY A 58 11.40 13.38 -5.84
CA GLY A 58 12.54 14.07 -5.28
C GLY A 58 12.35 15.58 -5.48
N ALA A 59 12.59 16.38 -4.45
CA ALA A 59 12.36 17.83 -4.54
C ALA A 59 13.33 18.62 -3.66
N ASN A 60 13.71 19.82 -4.13
CA ASN A 60 14.49 20.81 -3.39
C ASN A 60 13.54 21.80 -2.71
N GLU A 61 12.97 21.41 -1.56
CA GLU A 61 12.10 22.26 -0.72
C GLU A 61 10.89 22.87 -1.47
N ILE A 62 10.28 22.13 -2.42
CA ILE A 62 9.07 22.56 -3.12
C ILE A 62 7.90 22.63 -2.12
N PRO A 63 7.15 23.75 -2.05
CA PRO A 63 5.97 23.86 -1.21
C PRO A 63 4.89 22.83 -1.54
N GLU A 64 4.12 22.38 -0.53
CA GLU A 64 3.13 21.32 -0.66
C GLU A 64 2.03 21.65 -1.67
N ASP A 65 1.60 22.91 -1.76
CA ASP A 65 0.59 23.36 -2.73
C ASP A 65 1.10 23.21 -4.17
N LYS A 66 2.37 23.52 -4.43
CA LYS A 66 3.02 23.30 -5.73
C LYS A 66 3.20 21.83 -6.06
N MET A 67 3.54 21.01 -5.07
CA MET A 67 3.61 19.55 -5.26
C MET A 67 2.25 18.98 -5.63
N ILE A 68 1.17 19.39 -4.96
CA ILE A 68 -0.20 18.97 -5.26
C ILE A 68 -0.60 19.42 -6.67
N GLU A 69 -0.30 20.66 -7.06
CA GLU A 69 -0.55 21.18 -8.41
C GLU A 69 0.15 20.31 -9.48
N ALA A 70 1.40 19.94 -9.28
CA ALA A 70 2.16 19.07 -10.18
C ALA A 70 1.54 17.65 -10.29
N ILE A 71 1.06 17.09 -9.19
CA ILE A 71 0.41 15.78 -9.17
C ILE A 71 -0.89 15.81 -9.98
N TYR A 72 -1.74 16.84 -9.79
CA TYR A 72 -2.96 16.97 -10.57
C TYR A 72 -2.68 17.20 -12.06
N MET A 73 -1.71 18.04 -12.39
CA MET A 73 -1.28 18.23 -13.78
C MET A 73 -0.84 16.92 -14.44
N ALA A 74 -0.03 16.12 -13.76
CA ALA A 74 0.39 14.81 -14.24
C ALA A 74 -0.80 13.83 -14.42
N HIS A 75 -1.76 13.86 -13.46
CA HIS A 75 -2.97 13.06 -13.55
C HIS A 75 -3.82 13.42 -14.78
N ASP A 76 -4.01 14.70 -15.05
CA ASP A 76 -4.79 15.17 -16.22
C ASP A 76 -4.13 14.75 -17.54
N ILE A 77 -2.80 14.81 -17.63
CA ILE A 77 -2.05 14.31 -18.79
C ILE A 77 -2.21 12.79 -18.93
N ASN A 78 -2.14 12.06 -17.81
CA ASN A 78 -2.38 10.63 -17.81
C ASN A 78 -3.78 10.27 -18.35
N GLN A 79 -4.81 11.12 -18.15
CA GLN A 79 -6.13 10.87 -18.75
C GLN A 79 -6.06 10.89 -20.27
N THR A 80 -5.34 11.84 -20.86
CA THR A 80 -5.15 11.91 -22.32
C THR A 80 -4.45 10.64 -22.85
N ILE A 81 -3.43 10.16 -22.14
CA ILE A 81 -2.71 8.93 -22.50
C ILE A 81 -3.63 7.70 -22.32
N ASN A 82 -4.39 7.62 -21.23
CA ASN A 82 -5.33 6.54 -20.98
C ASN A 82 -6.44 6.48 -22.07
N ASP A 83 -6.94 7.63 -22.53
CA ASP A 83 -7.91 7.69 -23.62
C ASP A 83 -7.32 7.22 -24.96
N PHE A 84 -6.05 7.54 -25.23
CA PHE A 84 -5.34 7.01 -26.38
C PHE A 84 -5.16 5.49 -26.30
N ILE A 85 -4.78 4.98 -25.14
CA ILE A 85 -4.64 3.53 -24.92
C ILE A 85 -5.98 2.82 -25.19
N MET A 86 -7.10 3.38 -24.71
CA MET A 86 -8.42 2.79 -24.93
C MET A 86 -8.83 2.81 -26.42
N LYS A 87 -8.43 3.82 -27.19
CA LYS A 87 -8.64 3.80 -28.65
C LYS A 87 -7.88 2.63 -29.28
N LEU A 88 -6.62 2.42 -28.92
CA LEU A 88 -5.83 1.27 -29.40
C LEU A 88 -6.46 -0.07 -28.99
N VAL A 89 -6.94 -0.18 -27.75
CA VAL A 89 -7.63 -1.40 -27.29
C VAL A 89 -8.87 -1.70 -28.14
N ASN A 90 -9.64 -0.68 -28.50
CA ASN A 90 -10.83 -0.84 -29.36
C ASN A 90 -10.48 -1.22 -30.79
N GLU A 91 -9.33 -0.80 -31.32
CA GLU A 91 -8.92 -1.07 -32.69
C GLU A 91 -8.21 -2.42 -32.87
N VAL A 92 -7.30 -2.76 -31.94
CA VAL A 92 -6.41 -3.91 -32.09
C VAL A 92 -6.35 -4.83 -30.86
N GLY A 93 -7.14 -4.55 -29.83
CA GLY A 93 -7.17 -5.34 -28.59
C GLY A 93 -7.71 -6.75 -28.83
N LYS A 94 -7.16 -7.71 -28.08
CA LYS A 94 -7.63 -9.09 -28.06
C LYS A 94 -8.67 -9.30 -26.97
N PRO A 95 -9.62 -10.24 -27.14
CA PRO A 95 -10.47 -10.69 -26.04
C PRO A 95 -9.61 -11.21 -24.88
N LYS A 96 -10.00 -10.85 -23.65
CA LYS A 96 -9.29 -11.32 -22.45
C LYS A 96 -9.61 -12.79 -22.21
N HIS A 97 -8.59 -13.57 -21.80
CA HIS A 97 -8.83 -14.94 -21.41
C HIS A 97 -9.58 -15.02 -20.06
N GLU A 98 -10.41 -16.04 -19.92
CA GLU A 98 -11.12 -16.31 -18.67
C GLU A 98 -10.15 -16.84 -17.62
N TYR A 99 -10.39 -16.50 -16.37
CA TYR A 99 -9.65 -17.00 -15.22
C TYR A 99 -10.58 -17.24 -14.03
N THR A 100 -10.21 -18.16 -13.17
CA THR A 100 -10.94 -18.38 -11.92
C THR A 100 -10.50 -17.34 -10.89
N SER A 101 -11.44 -16.52 -10.45
CA SER A 101 -11.17 -15.52 -9.42
C SER A 101 -10.98 -16.17 -8.06
N CYS A 102 -9.94 -15.74 -7.32
CA CYS A 102 -9.74 -16.08 -5.90
C CYS A 102 -10.39 -15.03 -4.97
N ALA A 103 -11.27 -14.17 -5.49
CA ALA A 103 -11.99 -13.20 -4.69
C ALA A 103 -12.95 -13.92 -3.73
N VAL A 104 -13.01 -13.41 -2.50
CA VAL A 104 -13.90 -13.94 -1.47
C VAL A 104 -15.36 -13.59 -1.82
N PRO A 105 -16.26 -14.55 -1.95
CA PRO A 105 -17.68 -14.30 -2.24
C PRO A 105 -18.35 -13.49 -1.11
N GLU A 106 -19.28 -12.59 -1.46
CA GLU A 106 -20.00 -11.78 -0.47
C GLU A 106 -20.85 -12.66 0.46
N GLU A 107 -21.34 -13.79 -0.04
CA GLU A 107 -22.07 -14.81 0.72
C GLU A 107 -21.19 -15.42 1.83
N MET A 108 -19.92 -15.68 1.54
CA MET A 108 -18.96 -16.15 2.53
C MET A 108 -18.75 -15.09 3.63
N PHE A 109 -18.65 -13.80 3.26
CA PHE A 109 -18.58 -12.74 4.26
C PHE A 109 -19.83 -12.64 5.14
N ALA A 110 -21.02 -12.88 4.60
CA ALA A 110 -22.25 -12.91 5.38
C ALA A 110 -22.22 -14.05 6.40
N ALA A 111 -21.89 -15.27 5.96
CA ALA A 111 -21.74 -16.43 6.83
C ALA A 111 -20.66 -16.22 7.91
N MET A 112 -19.53 -15.63 7.56
CA MET A 112 -18.47 -15.33 8.53
C MET A 112 -18.92 -14.41 9.66
N ARG A 113 -19.78 -13.42 9.39
CA ARG A 113 -20.29 -12.49 10.41
C ARG A 113 -21.27 -13.17 11.39
N GLU A 114 -21.88 -14.26 10.99
CA GLU A 114 -22.71 -15.09 11.88
C GLU A 114 -21.85 -15.97 12.81
N ILE A 115 -20.68 -16.40 12.33
CA ILE A 115 -19.74 -17.25 13.09
C ILE A 115 -18.87 -16.40 14.04
N VAL A 116 -18.33 -15.27 13.54
CA VAL A 116 -17.54 -14.32 14.30
C VAL A 116 -18.15 -12.92 14.12
N THR A 117 -18.76 -12.42 15.17
CA THR A 117 -19.41 -11.10 15.14
C THR A 117 -18.40 -9.97 14.93
N PRO A 118 -18.84 -8.79 14.44
CA PRO A 118 -17.95 -7.62 14.32
C PRO A 118 -17.27 -7.22 15.64
N ASP A 119 -17.95 -7.42 16.78
CA ASP A 119 -17.40 -7.11 18.10
C ASP A 119 -16.30 -8.11 18.52
N GLU A 120 -16.51 -9.41 18.24
CA GLU A 120 -15.48 -10.44 18.46
C GLU A 120 -14.25 -10.18 17.59
N MET A 121 -14.44 -9.78 16.33
CA MET A 121 -13.33 -9.41 15.44
C MET A 121 -12.61 -8.14 15.94
N GLU A 122 -13.35 -7.15 16.44
CA GLU A 122 -12.73 -5.94 17.01
C GLU A 122 -11.87 -6.29 18.24
N VAL A 123 -12.35 -7.15 19.13
CA VAL A 123 -11.57 -7.66 20.28
C VAL A 123 -10.34 -8.42 19.81
N ALA A 124 -10.45 -9.23 18.77
CA ALA A 124 -9.32 -10.01 18.26
C ALA A 124 -8.20 -9.14 17.67
N VAL A 125 -8.54 -8.03 17.01
CA VAL A 125 -7.55 -7.11 16.40
C VAL A 125 -7.02 -6.06 17.39
N PHE A 126 -7.71 -5.83 18.51
CA PHE A 126 -7.35 -4.80 19.48
C PHE A 126 -6.38 -5.35 20.55
N SER A 127 -5.10 -5.11 20.32
CA SER A 127 -4.03 -5.39 21.31
C SER A 127 -2.80 -4.55 20.98
N ASP A 128 -2.13 -4.03 21.99
CA ASP A 128 -0.83 -3.35 21.88
C ASP A 128 0.30 -4.37 21.65
N ASP A 129 0.13 -5.60 22.13
CA ASP A 129 1.07 -6.69 21.90
C ASP A 129 0.81 -7.39 20.57
N LYS A 130 1.87 -7.46 19.73
CA LYS A 130 1.80 -8.07 18.40
C LYS A 130 1.51 -9.58 18.47
N GLN A 131 2.17 -10.30 19.40
CA GLN A 131 2.02 -11.75 19.51
C GLN A 131 0.61 -12.13 19.95
N THR A 132 0.08 -11.43 20.94
CA THR A 132 -1.30 -11.61 21.42
C THR A 132 -2.31 -11.37 20.29
N ARG A 133 -2.11 -10.33 19.49
CA ARG A 133 -3.00 -10.05 18.35
C ARG A 133 -2.93 -11.13 17.28
N GLU A 134 -1.72 -11.59 16.92
CA GLU A 134 -1.55 -12.68 15.95
C GLU A 134 -2.19 -13.98 16.44
N GLU A 135 -2.08 -14.30 17.73
CA GLU A 135 -2.71 -15.48 18.32
C GLU A 135 -4.24 -15.37 18.33
N ASN A 136 -4.80 -14.19 18.62
CA ASN A 136 -6.23 -13.98 18.57
C ASN A 136 -6.78 -14.15 17.15
N ILE A 137 -6.09 -13.60 16.15
CA ILE A 137 -6.47 -13.76 14.74
C ILE A 137 -6.35 -15.23 14.30
N ARG A 138 -5.32 -15.96 14.76
CA ARG A 138 -5.19 -17.39 14.50
C ARG A 138 -6.38 -18.16 15.03
N LYS A 139 -6.86 -17.90 16.26
CA LYS A 139 -8.05 -18.52 16.83
C LYS A 139 -9.32 -18.23 15.99
N VAL A 140 -9.44 -16.99 15.48
CA VAL A 140 -10.53 -16.65 14.56
C VAL A 140 -10.43 -17.45 13.26
N THR A 141 -9.21 -17.59 12.70
CA THR A 141 -8.99 -18.37 11.48
C THR A 141 -9.35 -19.85 11.68
N GLU A 142 -8.86 -20.46 12.77
CA GLU A 142 -9.17 -21.86 13.14
C GLU A 142 -10.68 -22.07 13.29
N LYS A 143 -11.39 -21.17 13.98
CA LYS A 143 -12.86 -21.22 14.11
C LYS A 143 -13.58 -21.17 12.77
N MET A 144 -13.05 -20.39 11.81
CA MET A 144 -13.60 -20.30 10.45
C MET A 144 -13.30 -21.56 9.62
N GLU A 145 -12.07 -22.10 9.72
CA GLU A 145 -11.68 -23.34 9.05
C GLU A 145 -12.52 -24.52 9.53
N GLU A 146 -12.79 -24.62 10.82
CA GLU A 146 -13.68 -25.64 11.39
C GLU A 146 -15.12 -25.48 10.86
N ALA A 147 -15.62 -24.24 10.81
CA ALA A 147 -16.98 -23.98 10.36
C ALA A 147 -17.20 -24.23 8.86
N PHE A 148 -16.17 -24.08 8.05
CA PHE A 148 -16.21 -24.29 6.61
C PHE A 148 -15.50 -25.57 6.17
N ALA A 149 -15.20 -26.49 7.11
CA ALA A 149 -14.47 -27.73 6.82
C ALA A 149 -15.15 -28.60 5.74
N ASP A 150 -16.47 -28.60 5.68
CA ASP A 150 -17.25 -29.36 4.69
C ASP A 150 -17.48 -28.59 3.36
N ASN A 151 -17.00 -27.35 3.26
CA ASN A 151 -17.15 -26.52 2.06
C ASN A 151 -15.82 -26.41 1.31
N GLU A 152 -15.61 -27.34 0.37
CA GLU A 152 -14.36 -27.41 -0.43
C GLU A 152 -14.07 -26.15 -1.25
N GLU A 153 -15.10 -25.35 -1.58
CA GLU A 153 -14.96 -24.11 -2.35
C GLU A 153 -14.50 -22.95 -1.46
N TRP A 154 -14.99 -22.85 -0.22
CA TRP A 154 -14.70 -21.76 0.68
C TRP A 154 -13.46 -21.98 1.57
N LEU A 155 -13.18 -23.22 1.92
CA LEU A 155 -12.07 -23.56 2.80
C LEU A 155 -10.72 -22.98 2.35
N PRO A 156 -10.33 -23.03 1.06
CA PRO A 156 -9.08 -22.42 0.59
C PRO A 156 -9.06 -20.88 0.68
N LEU A 157 -10.23 -20.24 0.77
CA LEU A 157 -10.39 -18.79 0.82
C LEU A 157 -10.41 -18.22 2.25
N VAL A 158 -10.47 -19.06 3.29
CA VAL A 158 -10.62 -18.64 4.70
C VAL A 158 -9.56 -17.64 5.11
N GLY A 159 -8.29 -17.89 4.80
CA GLY A 159 -7.19 -17.00 5.15
C GLY A 159 -7.36 -15.58 4.58
N GLU A 160 -7.69 -15.48 3.29
CA GLU A 160 -7.95 -14.20 2.62
C GLU A 160 -9.22 -13.52 3.16
N ALA A 161 -10.26 -14.30 3.42
CA ALA A 161 -11.51 -13.80 3.95
C ALA A 161 -11.35 -13.21 5.37
N VAL A 162 -10.63 -13.88 6.25
CA VAL A 162 -10.29 -13.39 7.59
C VAL A 162 -9.44 -12.12 7.49
N TYR A 163 -8.44 -12.07 6.61
CA TYR A 163 -7.63 -10.88 6.38
C TYR A 163 -8.47 -9.68 5.93
N GLN A 164 -9.38 -9.89 4.98
CA GLN A 164 -10.28 -8.82 4.53
C GLN A 164 -11.27 -8.38 5.61
N TYR A 165 -11.77 -9.29 6.44
CA TYR A 165 -12.63 -8.96 7.56
C TYR A 165 -11.88 -8.13 8.61
N GLN A 166 -10.69 -8.57 8.98
CA GLN A 166 -9.78 -7.82 9.85
C GLN A 166 -9.52 -6.39 9.31
N LYS A 167 -9.20 -6.28 8.02
CA LYS A 167 -8.95 -5.00 7.34
C LYS A 167 -10.17 -4.06 7.40
N LYS A 168 -11.38 -4.58 7.13
CA LYS A 168 -12.63 -3.82 7.21
C LYS A 168 -12.90 -3.35 8.65
N THR A 169 -12.67 -4.22 9.65
CA THR A 169 -12.84 -3.91 11.08
C THR A 169 -11.88 -2.82 11.53
N VAL A 170 -10.58 -2.98 11.27
CA VAL A 170 -9.55 -1.97 11.63
C VAL A 170 -9.83 -0.62 10.95
N ARG A 171 -10.26 -0.64 9.69
CA ARG A 171 -10.62 0.58 8.98
C ARG A 171 -11.83 1.30 9.62
N LYS A 172 -12.85 0.55 10.05
CA LYS A 172 -13.99 1.08 10.80
C LYS A 172 -13.53 1.72 12.11
N MET A 173 -12.71 1.00 12.90
CA MET A 173 -12.17 1.48 14.18
C MET A 173 -11.45 2.83 14.00
N ILE A 174 -10.59 2.95 12.98
CA ILE A 174 -9.83 4.18 12.74
C ILE A 174 -10.74 5.33 12.28
N LEU A 175 -11.61 5.07 11.28
CA LEU A 175 -12.38 6.14 10.63
C LEU A 175 -13.62 6.59 11.42
N LYS A 176 -14.29 5.66 12.12
CA LYS A 176 -15.54 5.94 12.84
C LYS A 176 -15.33 6.08 14.34
N ASP A 177 -14.56 5.19 14.93
CA ASP A 177 -14.39 5.10 16.38
C ASP A 177 -13.15 5.88 16.85
N HIS A 178 -12.33 6.41 15.91
CA HIS A 178 -11.07 7.10 16.14
C HIS A 178 -10.11 6.31 17.05
N LYS A 179 -10.13 4.99 16.92
CA LYS A 179 -9.43 4.04 17.77
C LYS A 179 -8.44 3.23 16.94
N ARG A 180 -7.18 3.22 17.35
CA ARG A 180 -6.15 2.39 16.69
C ARG A 180 -6.12 1.00 17.32
N PRO A 181 -5.79 -0.05 16.53
CA PRO A 181 -5.71 -1.43 17.04
C PRO A 181 -4.72 -1.61 18.20
N ASP A 182 -3.68 -0.79 18.28
CA ASP A 182 -2.66 -0.82 19.33
C ASP A 182 -2.95 0.15 20.50
N GLY A 183 -4.16 0.70 20.59
CA GLY A 183 -4.60 1.57 21.68
C GLY A 183 -4.03 3.00 21.66
N ARG A 184 -3.13 3.34 20.73
CA ARG A 184 -2.59 4.69 20.61
C ARG A 184 -3.63 5.67 20.07
N ALA A 185 -3.49 6.95 20.42
CA ALA A 185 -4.25 8.02 19.77
C ALA A 185 -3.91 8.14 18.28
N ILE A 186 -4.81 8.70 17.48
CA ILE A 186 -4.65 8.80 16.00
C ILE A 186 -3.36 9.52 15.61
N ASN A 187 -2.97 10.56 16.33
CA ASN A 187 -1.75 11.36 16.10
C ASN A 187 -0.55 10.94 16.95
N GLN A 188 -0.67 9.88 17.76
CA GLN A 188 0.42 9.42 18.62
C GLN A 188 1.40 8.53 17.84
N ILE A 189 2.69 8.89 17.84
CA ILE A 189 3.76 8.05 17.31
C ILE A 189 4.16 6.97 18.32
N ARG A 190 4.82 5.90 17.85
CA ARG A 190 5.42 4.90 18.75
C ARG A 190 6.57 5.51 19.56
N PRO A 191 6.82 5.04 20.80
CA PRO A 191 8.00 5.43 21.55
C PRO A 191 9.27 5.17 20.72
N LEU A 192 10.16 6.16 20.69
CA LEU A 192 11.45 6.09 20.02
C LEU A 192 12.55 6.17 21.06
N ALA A 193 13.61 5.37 20.89
CA ALA A 193 14.83 5.44 21.66
C ALA A 193 16.04 5.16 20.76
N SER A 194 17.16 5.80 21.06
CA SER A 194 18.45 5.58 20.41
C SER A 194 19.54 5.47 21.46
N GLU A 195 20.41 4.49 21.29
CA GLU A 195 21.60 4.30 22.12
C GLU A 195 22.80 4.11 21.17
N VAL A 196 23.95 4.65 21.55
CA VAL A 196 25.22 4.51 20.81
C VAL A 196 26.26 3.80 21.66
N ASP A 197 27.31 3.28 21.03
CA ASP A 197 28.44 2.60 21.70
C ASP A 197 28.00 1.37 22.52
N ILE A 198 26.99 0.63 22.03
CA ILE A 198 26.44 -0.54 22.74
C ILE A 198 27.32 -1.79 22.61
N ILE A 199 28.17 -1.88 21.57
CA ILE A 199 29.09 -3.00 21.35
C ILE A 199 30.52 -2.48 21.45
N PRO A 200 31.28 -2.88 22.49
CA PRO A 200 32.71 -2.56 22.59
C PRO A 200 33.50 -3.28 21.47
N ARG A 201 34.60 -2.72 21.04
CA ARG A 201 35.53 -3.28 20.06
C ARG A 201 35.10 -3.25 18.60
N VAL A 202 34.01 -2.57 18.26
CA VAL A 202 33.65 -2.22 16.89
C VAL A 202 33.97 -0.76 16.64
N HIS A 203 34.01 -0.33 15.37
CA HIS A 203 34.33 1.06 15.04
C HIS A 203 33.18 2.02 15.35
N GLY A 204 31.97 1.51 15.47
CA GLY A 204 30.78 2.21 15.95
C GLY A 204 29.61 1.25 16.02
N SER A 205 28.74 1.47 16.96
CA SER A 205 27.49 0.72 17.09
C SER A 205 26.37 1.58 17.63
N ALA A 206 25.16 1.30 17.21
CA ALA A 206 23.96 1.97 17.67
C ALA A 206 22.79 0.99 17.75
N MET A 207 21.87 1.27 18.68
CA MET A 207 20.57 0.61 18.77
C MET A 207 19.48 1.65 18.54
N PHE A 208 18.60 1.41 17.59
CA PHE A 208 17.39 2.19 17.41
C PHE A 208 16.17 1.35 17.75
N THR A 209 15.32 1.87 18.62
CA THR A 209 14.08 1.22 19.06
C THR A 209 12.87 2.04 18.66
N ARG A 210 11.89 1.40 18.00
CA ARG A 210 10.59 1.97 17.70
C ARG A 210 9.49 1.03 18.20
N GLY A 211 8.93 1.33 19.35
CA GLY A 211 7.98 0.43 20.03
C GLY A 211 8.65 -0.90 20.35
N GLN A 212 8.17 -1.98 19.76
CA GLN A 212 8.70 -3.34 19.93
C GLN A 212 9.78 -3.73 18.89
N THR A 213 10.01 -2.88 17.89
CA THR A 213 11.01 -3.15 16.85
C THR A 213 12.34 -2.53 17.22
N GLN A 214 13.41 -3.32 17.16
CA GLN A 214 14.78 -2.88 17.42
C GLN A 214 15.67 -3.19 16.22
N ILE A 215 16.58 -2.26 15.91
CA ILE A 215 17.62 -2.42 14.90
C ILE A 215 18.95 -2.11 15.57
N CYS A 216 19.89 -3.05 15.44
CA CYS A 216 21.27 -2.87 15.89
C CYS A 216 22.15 -2.62 14.66
N ASP A 217 22.74 -1.44 14.58
CA ASP A 217 23.66 -1.07 13.52
C ASP A 217 25.10 -1.18 14.01
N VAL A 218 25.96 -1.75 13.18
CA VAL A 218 27.41 -1.84 13.41
C VAL A 218 28.14 -1.26 12.23
N VAL A 219 29.03 -0.30 12.49
CA VAL A 219 29.82 0.37 11.46
C VAL A 219 31.24 -0.18 11.45
N ASP A 220 31.72 -0.56 10.29
CA ASP A 220 33.11 -0.88 10.02
C ASP A 220 33.74 0.26 9.21
N ARG A 221 34.85 0.82 9.75
CA ARG A 221 35.66 1.81 9.04
C ARG A 221 36.80 1.08 8.34
N LYS A 222 36.78 1.00 7.01
CA LYS A 222 37.94 0.55 6.25
C LYS A 222 39.14 1.44 6.61
N SER A 223 40.19 0.78 7.11
CA SER A 223 41.53 1.42 7.18
C SER A 223 41.98 1.66 5.73
N VAL A 224 42.26 2.91 5.42
CA VAL A 224 42.89 3.32 4.13
C VAL A 224 44.38 3.05 4.28
#